data_34a6e54aa88ec9d2c12afe0811b551e2
#
_entry.id   34a6e54aa88ec9d2c12afe0811b551e2
#
_cell.length_a   1.000
_cell.length_b   1.000
_cell.length_c   1.000
_cell.angle_alpha   90.00
_cell.angle_beta   90.00
_cell.angle_gamma   90.00
#
_symmetry.space_group_name_H-M   'P 1'
#
loop_
_entity.id
_entity.type
_entity.pdbx_description
1 polymer ?
#
loop_
_entity_poly.entity_id
_entity_poly.type
_entity_poly.pdbx_seq_one_letter_code
_entity_poly.pdbx_strand_id
1 'polypeptide(L)'
;ACDDPNVSSFGGSKALAHLAQFVQATEMYFHPSNWGPWQEQLATFVQHLTWTFARRVKAEQQNDCRTPAEWRITPRIQEEFVRILRTICLLSLFSKDPVTSLSTQSSLKRMAFLQPELILPAILQRSYNSLEALETTQRTGVVIAVLATTSQPMLSRSLYAAGAKHLAPLLHLCLPGIDMNDSMKTMSTCMFILSASISLVISDASMNTDDYDDGTLIRVDDESMSTLSAEDYAARLSTADLDAWSTEFIRRVLALFAALPEEGKGGKIGEKNEEAVLNMLIATCDAFCSSLGEEAFLRCFDLVLDYVRTTTAANGVKVVGSLIGC
;
A
#
# COMPACT_ATOMS: atom_id res chain seq x y z
N ALA A 1 -21.29 -31.05 -23.04
CA ALA A 1 -19.84 -30.99 -22.88
C ALA A 1 -19.24 -30.54 -24.21
N CYS A 2 -18.64 -29.35 -24.25
CA CYS A 2 -17.97 -28.87 -25.45
C CYS A 2 -16.50 -29.16 -25.24
N ASP A 3 -15.97 -30.13 -26.00
CA ASP A 3 -14.57 -30.54 -26.01
C ASP A 3 -13.68 -29.49 -26.76
N ASP A 4 -13.89 -28.22 -26.49
CA ASP A 4 -13.03 -27.16 -26.99
C ASP A 4 -11.80 -27.07 -26.07
N PRO A 5 -10.58 -27.45 -26.53
CA PRO A 5 -9.38 -27.45 -25.72
C PRO A 5 -9.04 -26.06 -25.14
N ASN A 6 -9.52 -24.98 -25.76
CA ASN A 6 -9.37 -23.61 -25.24
C ASN A 6 -10.26 -23.31 -24.03
N VAL A 7 -11.44 -23.93 -23.91
CA VAL A 7 -12.37 -23.72 -22.80
C VAL A 7 -11.88 -24.41 -21.53
N SER A 8 -11.19 -25.53 -21.64
CA SER A 8 -10.62 -26.22 -20.48
C SER A 8 -9.46 -25.43 -19.82
N SER A 9 -8.75 -24.60 -20.58
CA SER A 9 -7.63 -23.79 -20.07
C SER A 9 -8.06 -22.64 -19.13
N PHE A 10 -9.28 -22.11 -19.29
CA PHE A 10 -9.81 -20.98 -18.50
C PHE A 10 -10.80 -21.42 -17.40
N GLY A 11 -10.52 -22.54 -16.73
CA GLY A 11 -11.41 -23.06 -15.69
C GLY A 11 -12.81 -23.47 -16.18
N GLY A 12 -12.97 -23.68 -17.50
CA GLY A 12 -14.23 -24.00 -18.14
C GLY A 12 -15.12 -22.79 -18.47
N SER A 13 -14.63 -21.56 -18.25
CA SER A 13 -15.40 -20.34 -18.47
C SER A 13 -15.20 -19.78 -19.89
N LYS A 14 -16.25 -19.82 -20.72
CA LYS A 14 -16.24 -19.15 -22.04
C LYS A 14 -16.09 -17.62 -21.91
N ALA A 15 -16.62 -17.02 -20.86
CA ALA A 15 -16.50 -15.59 -20.62
C ALA A 15 -15.03 -15.18 -20.39
N LEU A 16 -14.24 -15.98 -19.67
CA LEU A 16 -12.80 -15.73 -19.50
C LEU A 16 -12.01 -15.92 -20.81
N ALA A 17 -12.38 -16.88 -21.64
CA ALA A 17 -11.75 -17.04 -22.96
C ALA A 17 -11.97 -15.79 -23.83
N HIS A 18 -13.17 -15.24 -23.86
CA HIS A 18 -13.44 -13.98 -24.57
C HIS A 18 -12.75 -12.77 -23.93
N LEU A 19 -12.69 -12.73 -22.61
CA LEU A 19 -11.95 -11.69 -21.89
C LEU A 19 -10.46 -11.74 -22.25
N ALA A 20 -9.87 -12.92 -22.33
CA ALA A 20 -8.46 -13.07 -22.73
C ALA A 20 -8.21 -12.57 -24.17
N GLN A 21 -9.12 -12.89 -25.10
CA GLN A 21 -9.06 -12.38 -26.49
C GLN A 21 -9.20 -10.85 -26.52
N PHE A 22 -10.12 -10.27 -25.73
CA PHE A 22 -10.29 -8.84 -25.64
C PHE A 22 -9.03 -8.16 -25.08
N VAL A 23 -8.46 -8.69 -23.99
CA VAL A 23 -7.23 -8.17 -23.38
C VAL A 23 -6.08 -8.22 -24.38
N GLN A 24 -5.89 -9.36 -25.07
CA GLN A 24 -4.86 -9.50 -26.09
C GLN A 24 -5.00 -8.48 -27.23
N ALA A 25 -6.23 -8.22 -27.69
CA ALA A 25 -6.50 -7.24 -28.74
C ALA A 25 -6.29 -5.79 -28.30
N THR A 26 -6.40 -5.51 -26.98
CA THR A 26 -6.32 -4.16 -26.42
C THR A 26 -5.04 -3.89 -25.63
N GLU A 27 -4.15 -4.86 -25.44
CA GLU A 27 -2.95 -4.77 -24.61
C GLU A 27 -2.08 -3.56 -24.98
N MET A 28 -1.92 -3.28 -26.26
CA MET A 28 -1.12 -2.15 -26.76
C MET A 28 -1.59 -0.79 -26.22
N TYR A 29 -2.88 -0.63 -25.94
CA TYR A 29 -3.43 0.63 -25.44
C TYR A 29 -3.09 0.90 -23.98
N PHE A 30 -2.71 -0.12 -23.22
CA PHE A 30 -2.29 0.00 -21.81
C PHE A 30 -0.83 0.41 -21.64
N HIS A 31 -0.06 0.54 -22.72
CA HIS A 31 1.34 0.95 -22.63
C HIS A 31 1.47 2.38 -22.11
N PRO A 32 2.39 2.68 -21.15
CA PRO A 32 2.51 4.01 -20.53
C PRO A 32 2.81 5.15 -21.50
N SER A 33 3.37 4.86 -22.68
CA SER A 33 3.64 5.85 -23.72
C SER A 33 2.38 6.25 -24.51
N ASN A 34 1.32 5.49 -24.42
CA ASN A 34 0.06 5.84 -25.07
C ASN A 34 -0.64 6.92 -24.26
N TRP A 35 -1.35 7.75 -24.95
CA TRP A 35 -2.14 8.82 -24.34
C TRP A 35 -3.41 9.03 -25.16
N GLY A 36 -4.52 9.20 -24.46
CA GLY A 36 -5.78 9.50 -25.08
C GLY A 36 -6.99 8.91 -24.36
N PRO A 37 -8.20 9.32 -24.75
CA PRO A 37 -9.45 8.94 -24.07
C PRO A 37 -9.70 7.42 -24.04
N TRP A 38 -9.17 6.67 -25.00
CA TRP A 38 -9.32 5.22 -25.05
C TRP A 38 -8.59 4.51 -23.90
N GLN A 39 -7.41 5.00 -23.52
CA GLN A 39 -6.65 4.44 -22.41
C GLN A 39 -7.40 4.60 -21.09
N GLU A 40 -7.94 5.80 -20.83
CA GLU A 40 -8.74 6.10 -19.66
C GLU A 40 -9.99 5.22 -19.60
N GLN A 41 -10.72 5.10 -20.71
CA GLN A 41 -11.93 4.28 -20.79
C GLN A 41 -11.64 2.80 -20.55
N LEU A 42 -10.56 2.25 -21.13
CA LEU A 42 -10.16 0.87 -20.92
C LEU A 42 -9.71 0.62 -19.48
N ALA A 43 -8.94 1.52 -18.87
CA ALA A 43 -8.51 1.41 -17.48
C ALA A 43 -9.71 1.44 -16.51
N THR A 44 -10.67 2.35 -16.77
CA THR A 44 -11.92 2.45 -16.00
C THR A 44 -12.76 1.18 -16.16
N PHE A 45 -12.84 0.63 -17.38
CA PHE A 45 -13.53 -0.65 -17.63
C PHE A 45 -12.91 -1.78 -16.81
N VAL A 46 -11.58 -1.92 -16.82
CA VAL A 46 -10.87 -2.95 -16.02
C VAL A 46 -11.09 -2.73 -14.53
N GLN A 47 -11.12 -1.48 -14.07
CA GLN A 47 -11.43 -1.15 -12.68
C GLN A 47 -12.83 -1.62 -12.27
N HIS A 48 -13.84 -1.34 -13.08
CA HIS A 48 -15.21 -1.77 -12.82
C HIS A 48 -15.35 -3.30 -12.90
N LEU A 49 -14.66 -3.93 -13.85
CA LEU A 49 -14.67 -5.38 -14.00
C LEU A 49 -14.06 -6.07 -12.75
N THR A 50 -12.90 -5.63 -12.32
CA THR A 50 -12.25 -6.17 -11.09
C THR A 50 -13.08 -5.92 -9.84
N TRP A 51 -13.71 -4.75 -9.72
CA TRP A 51 -14.60 -4.42 -8.62
C TRP A 51 -15.83 -5.33 -8.58
N THR A 52 -16.50 -5.50 -9.73
CA THR A 52 -17.70 -6.33 -9.82
C THR A 52 -17.38 -7.80 -9.55
N PHE A 53 -16.26 -8.30 -10.08
CA PHE A 53 -15.80 -9.65 -9.86
C PHE A 53 -15.49 -9.90 -8.37
N ALA A 54 -14.68 -9.04 -7.74
CA ALA A 54 -14.35 -9.16 -6.32
C ALA A 54 -15.58 -9.08 -5.42
N ARG A 55 -16.52 -8.18 -5.72
CA ARG A 55 -17.80 -8.08 -5.00
C ARG A 55 -18.62 -9.36 -5.12
N ARG A 56 -18.67 -9.97 -6.30
CA ARG A 56 -19.37 -11.23 -6.52
C ARG A 56 -18.71 -12.38 -5.73
N VAL A 57 -17.39 -12.50 -5.77
CA VAL A 57 -16.65 -13.51 -4.97
C VAL A 57 -17.00 -13.36 -3.50
N LYS A 58 -16.94 -12.14 -2.96
CA LYS A 58 -17.29 -11.86 -1.57
C LYS A 58 -18.75 -12.21 -1.24
N ALA A 59 -19.69 -11.90 -2.14
CA ALA A 59 -21.10 -12.23 -1.95
C ALA A 59 -21.35 -13.75 -1.99
N GLU A 60 -20.60 -14.50 -2.79
CA GLU A 60 -20.72 -15.96 -2.88
C GLU A 60 -20.12 -16.70 -1.67
N GLN A 61 -19.27 -16.04 -0.89
CA GLN A 61 -18.69 -16.56 0.36
C GLN A 61 -19.62 -16.36 1.58
N GLN A 62 -20.64 -15.51 1.47
CA GLN A 62 -21.58 -15.27 2.57
C GLN A 62 -22.53 -16.47 2.78
N ASN A 63 -22.90 -16.69 4.04
CA ASN A 63 -23.76 -17.82 4.42
C ASN A 63 -25.16 -17.77 3.82
N ASP A 64 -25.65 -16.57 3.46
CA ASP A 64 -26.97 -16.32 2.86
C ASP A 64 -26.94 -16.30 1.33
N CYS A 65 -25.85 -16.76 0.72
CA CYS A 65 -25.68 -16.77 -0.73
C CYS A 65 -26.74 -17.65 -1.41
N ARG A 66 -27.53 -17.03 -2.29
CA ARG A 66 -28.59 -17.68 -3.07
C ARG A 66 -28.09 -18.35 -4.36
N THR A 67 -26.83 -18.10 -4.76
CA THR A 67 -26.26 -18.68 -5.97
C THR A 67 -26.01 -20.18 -5.77
N PRO A 68 -26.57 -21.08 -6.61
CA PRO A 68 -26.28 -22.50 -6.57
C PRO A 68 -24.77 -22.78 -6.62
N ALA A 69 -24.34 -23.84 -5.90
CA ALA A 69 -22.89 -24.13 -5.74
C ALA A 69 -22.20 -24.38 -7.11
N GLU A 70 -22.90 -25.00 -8.05
CA GLU A 70 -22.40 -25.28 -9.41
C GLU A 70 -22.15 -24.01 -10.28
N TRP A 71 -22.74 -22.86 -9.89
CA TRP A 71 -22.63 -21.59 -10.60
C TRP A 71 -21.74 -20.58 -9.87
N ARG A 72 -21.16 -20.98 -8.73
CA ARG A 72 -20.25 -20.14 -7.98
C ARG A 72 -18.88 -20.05 -8.65
N ILE A 73 -18.21 -18.96 -8.40
CA ILE A 73 -16.85 -18.73 -8.89
C ILE A 73 -15.90 -19.69 -8.17
N THR A 74 -15.21 -20.55 -8.92
CA THR A 74 -14.21 -21.46 -8.37
C THR A 74 -12.86 -20.75 -8.17
N PRO A 75 -11.98 -21.26 -7.28
CA PRO A 75 -10.62 -20.72 -7.11
C PRO A 75 -9.84 -20.66 -8.43
N ARG A 76 -10.02 -21.65 -9.30
CA ARG A 76 -9.39 -21.67 -10.63
C ARG A 76 -9.89 -20.55 -11.54
N ILE A 77 -11.19 -20.25 -11.52
CA ILE A 77 -11.76 -19.11 -12.26
C ILE A 77 -11.20 -17.77 -11.72
N GLN A 78 -11.04 -17.64 -10.39
CA GLN A 78 -10.42 -16.45 -9.79
C GLN A 78 -8.97 -16.31 -10.23
N GLU A 79 -8.19 -17.37 -10.21
CA GLU A 79 -6.80 -17.37 -10.64
C GLU A 79 -6.66 -16.96 -12.11
N GLU A 80 -7.43 -17.57 -13.02
CA GLU A 80 -7.38 -17.25 -14.45
C GLU A 80 -7.86 -15.82 -14.73
N PHE A 81 -8.88 -15.32 -14.03
CA PHE A 81 -9.31 -13.94 -14.13
C PHE A 81 -8.18 -12.96 -13.78
N VAL A 82 -7.49 -13.20 -12.66
CA VAL A 82 -6.36 -12.37 -12.24
C VAL A 82 -5.20 -12.51 -13.22
N ARG A 83 -4.90 -13.71 -13.69
CA ARG A 83 -3.83 -13.98 -14.65
C ARG A 83 -4.02 -13.21 -15.97
N ILE A 84 -5.24 -13.19 -16.51
CA ILE A 84 -5.59 -12.45 -17.73
C ILE A 84 -5.34 -10.94 -17.56
N LEU A 85 -5.77 -10.34 -16.45
CA LEU A 85 -5.72 -8.89 -16.25
C LEU A 85 -4.38 -8.39 -15.69
N ARG A 86 -3.60 -9.26 -15.07
CA ARG A 86 -2.34 -8.92 -14.41
C ARG A 86 -1.39 -8.14 -15.30
N THR A 87 -1.17 -8.61 -16.54
CA THR A 87 -0.18 -8.03 -17.45
C THR A 87 -0.54 -6.59 -17.80
N ILE A 88 -1.78 -6.33 -18.22
CA ILE A 88 -2.22 -4.98 -18.60
C ILE A 88 -2.22 -4.01 -17.41
N CYS A 89 -2.60 -4.47 -16.21
CA CYS A 89 -2.55 -3.62 -15.02
C CYS A 89 -1.12 -3.30 -14.58
N LEU A 90 -0.20 -4.27 -14.64
CA LEU A 90 1.21 -4.02 -14.33
C LEU A 90 1.91 -3.16 -15.39
N LEU A 91 1.44 -3.17 -16.62
CA LEU A 91 1.93 -2.33 -17.71
C LEU A 91 1.46 -0.89 -17.54
N SER A 92 0.16 -0.67 -17.30
CA SER A 92 -0.46 0.65 -17.16
C SER A 92 -0.19 1.35 -15.83
N LEU A 93 0.45 0.68 -14.87
CA LEU A 93 0.77 1.26 -13.55
C LEU A 93 1.55 2.57 -13.66
N PHE A 94 2.48 2.66 -14.61
CA PHE A 94 3.31 3.84 -14.86
C PHE A 94 2.74 4.78 -15.92
N SER A 95 1.45 4.72 -16.20
CA SER A 95 0.80 5.69 -17.08
C SER A 95 0.96 7.11 -16.55
N LYS A 96 1.19 8.05 -17.46
CA LYS A 96 1.26 9.49 -17.15
C LYS A 96 -0.11 10.09 -16.86
N ASP A 97 -1.18 9.44 -17.31
CA ASP A 97 -2.55 9.86 -17.04
C ASP A 97 -2.96 9.47 -15.61
N PRO A 98 -3.34 10.45 -14.75
CA PRO A 98 -3.71 10.20 -13.37
C PRO A 98 -4.90 9.25 -13.21
N VAL A 99 -5.91 9.36 -14.08
CA VAL A 99 -7.13 8.54 -14.02
C VAL A 99 -6.78 7.07 -14.31
N THR A 100 -5.99 6.83 -15.33
CA THR A 100 -5.48 5.50 -15.69
C THR A 100 -4.65 4.91 -14.55
N SER A 101 -3.74 5.69 -13.97
CA SER A 101 -2.90 5.25 -12.84
C SER A 101 -3.73 4.86 -11.61
N LEU A 102 -4.68 5.69 -11.20
CA LEU A 102 -5.57 5.43 -10.06
C LEU A 102 -6.50 4.22 -10.30
N SER A 103 -7.05 4.11 -11.50
CA SER A 103 -7.90 2.97 -11.90
C SER A 103 -7.11 1.66 -11.85
N THR A 104 -5.87 1.70 -12.31
CA THR A 104 -4.94 0.57 -12.29
C THR A 104 -4.56 0.16 -10.87
N GLN A 105 -4.18 1.10 -10.01
CA GLN A 105 -3.88 0.85 -8.59
C GLN A 105 -5.08 0.20 -7.88
N SER A 106 -6.28 0.71 -8.14
CA SER A 106 -7.54 0.18 -7.61
C SER A 106 -7.81 -1.26 -8.08
N SER A 107 -7.49 -1.56 -9.34
CA SER A 107 -7.60 -2.91 -9.91
C SER A 107 -6.58 -3.86 -9.29
N LEU A 108 -5.32 -3.44 -9.17
CA LEU A 108 -4.24 -4.22 -8.54
C LEU A 108 -4.56 -4.52 -7.07
N LYS A 109 -5.09 -3.56 -6.32
CA LYS A 109 -5.55 -3.79 -4.93
C LYS A 109 -6.55 -4.95 -4.86
N ARG A 110 -7.58 -4.93 -5.71
CA ARG A 110 -8.63 -5.97 -5.71
C ARG A 110 -8.08 -7.33 -6.12
N MET A 111 -7.22 -7.34 -7.15
CA MET A 111 -6.58 -8.58 -7.59
C MET A 111 -5.62 -9.13 -6.51
N ALA A 112 -4.95 -8.28 -5.74
CA ALA A 112 -4.11 -8.70 -4.61
C ALA A 112 -4.92 -9.37 -3.49
N PHE A 113 -6.17 -8.94 -3.26
CA PHE A 113 -7.07 -9.65 -2.34
C PHE A 113 -7.58 -10.99 -2.90
N LEU A 114 -7.73 -11.11 -4.22
CA LEU A 114 -8.22 -12.34 -4.84
C LEU A 114 -7.12 -13.40 -4.98
N GLN A 115 -5.94 -12.98 -5.43
CA GLN A 115 -4.78 -13.84 -5.70
C GLN A 115 -3.48 -13.11 -5.34
N PRO A 116 -3.14 -13.03 -4.03
CA PRO A 116 -1.98 -12.28 -3.56
C PRO A 116 -0.66 -12.78 -4.17
N GLU A 117 -0.50 -14.10 -4.29
CA GLU A 117 0.72 -14.74 -4.83
C GLU A 117 0.99 -14.38 -6.30
N LEU A 118 -0.03 -14.03 -7.06
CA LEU A 118 0.15 -13.61 -8.46
C LEU A 118 0.49 -12.11 -8.59
N ILE A 119 0.05 -11.28 -7.67
CA ILE A 119 0.11 -9.81 -7.79
C ILE A 119 1.22 -9.22 -6.93
N LEU A 120 1.31 -9.58 -5.64
CA LEU A 120 2.21 -8.94 -4.71
C LEU A 120 3.69 -9.11 -5.04
N PRO A 121 4.20 -10.29 -5.44
CA PRO A 121 5.60 -10.42 -5.82
C PRO A 121 6.00 -9.49 -6.97
N ALA A 122 5.12 -9.31 -7.95
CA ALA A 122 5.39 -8.43 -9.08
C ALA A 122 5.35 -6.94 -8.70
N ILE A 123 4.51 -6.54 -7.75
CA ILE A 123 4.49 -5.19 -7.18
C ILE A 123 5.77 -4.96 -6.36
N LEU A 124 6.12 -5.88 -5.46
CA LEU A 124 7.31 -5.79 -4.62
C LEU A 124 8.59 -5.67 -5.47
N GLN A 125 8.76 -6.50 -6.47
CA GLN A 125 9.91 -6.42 -7.38
C GLN A 125 10.03 -5.06 -8.06
N ARG A 126 8.91 -4.51 -8.55
CA ARG A 126 8.90 -3.18 -9.16
C ARG A 126 9.18 -2.07 -8.15
N SER A 127 8.71 -2.26 -6.92
CA SER A 127 8.91 -1.31 -5.83
C SER A 127 10.38 -1.21 -5.46
N TYR A 128 11.04 -2.31 -5.21
CA TYR A 128 12.48 -2.32 -4.93
C TYR A 128 13.27 -1.71 -6.09
N ASN A 129 13.04 -2.17 -7.31
CA ASN A 129 13.74 -1.65 -8.49
C ASN A 129 13.56 -0.13 -8.68
N SER A 130 12.38 0.43 -8.34
CA SER A 130 12.13 1.86 -8.52
C SER A 130 12.56 2.71 -7.34
N LEU A 131 12.56 2.16 -6.11
CA LEU A 131 12.96 2.88 -4.90
C LEU A 131 14.48 2.90 -4.73
N GLU A 132 15.18 1.86 -5.18
CA GLU A 132 16.64 1.76 -5.14
C GLU A 132 17.31 2.54 -6.29
N ALA A 133 16.60 2.77 -7.39
CA ALA A 133 17.13 3.48 -8.55
C ALA A 133 17.09 5.00 -8.35
N LEU A 134 18.26 5.65 -8.24
CA LEU A 134 18.39 7.10 -8.07
C LEU A 134 17.89 7.91 -9.27
N GLU A 135 17.84 7.30 -10.46
CA GLU A 135 17.56 8.00 -11.72
C GLU A 135 16.06 8.12 -12.05
N THR A 136 15.18 7.34 -11.41
CA THR A 136 13.77 7.21 -11.82
C THR A 136 12.79 7.90 -10.86
N THR A 137 13.05 9.14 -10.49
CA THR A 137 12.26 9.91 -9.52
C THR A 137 10.76 9.98 -9.85
N GLN A 138 10.38 10.02 -11.12
CA GLN A 138 8.97 10.04 -11.54
C GLN A 138 8.20 8.75 -11.23
N ARG A 139 8.88 7.60 -11.16
CA ARG A 139 8.26 6.30 -10.85
C ARG A 139 8.09 6.07 -9.36
N THR A 140 8.92 6.72 -8.55
CA THR A 140 8.93 6.54 -7.09
C THR A 140 7.58 6.87 -6.46
N GLY A 141 6.96 8.00 -6.80
CA GLY A 141 5.65 8.39 -6.27
C GLY A 141 4.54 7.39 -6.59
N VAL A 142 4.50 6.89 -7.85
CA VAL A 142 3.51 5.90 -8.28
C VAL A 142 3.70 4.57 -7.55
N VAL A 143 4.94 4.15 -7.36
CA VAL A 143 5.27 2.91 -6.65
C VAL A 143 4.88 3.00 -5.18
N ILE A 144 5.17 4.10 -4.51
CA ILE A 144 4.74 4.32 -3.13
C ILE A 144 3.21 4.32 -3.03
N ALA A 145 2.51 4.94 -3.97
CA ALA A 145 1.05 4.94 -4.00
C ALA A 145 0.46 3.53 -4.18
N VAL A 146 1.05 2.68 -5.02
CA VAL A 146 0.59 1.29 -5.15
C VAL A 146 0.91 0.46 -3.91
N LEU A 147 2.04 0.68 -3.25
CA LEU A 147 2.36 0.07 -1.96
C LEU A 147 1.34 0.47 -0.89
N ALA A 148 1.00 1.76 -0.80
CA ALA A 148 -0.04 2.24 0.11
C ALA A 148 -1.40 1.58 -0.14
N THR A 149 -1.80 1.43 -1.40
CA THR A 149 -3.09 0.81 -1.75
C THR A 149 -3.12 -0.70 -1.57
N THR A 150 -1.97 -1.38 -1.69
CA THR A 150 -1.86 -2.85 -1.55
C THR A 150 -1.26 -3.30 -0.22
N SER A 151 -0.98 -2.39 0.71
CA SER A 151 -0.43 -2.69 2.03
C SER A 151 -1.29 -3.67 2.82
N GLN A 152 -2.61 -3.48 2.85
CA GLN A 152 -3.51 -4.34 3.60
C GLN A 152 -3.45 -5.83 3.15
N PRO A 153 -3.60 -6.21 1.86
CA PRO A 153 -3.41 -7.60 1.47
C PRO A 153 -1.95 -8.07 1.60
N MET A 154 -0.96 -7.18 1.48
CA MET A 154 0.46 -7.51 1.65
C MET A 154 0.78 -7.86 3.10
N LEU A 155 0.27 -7.10 4.06
CA LEU A 155 0.58 -7.26 5.49
C LEU A 155 -0.36 -8.26 6.19
N SER A 156 -1.40 -8.72 5.52
CA SER A 156 -2.30 -9.74 6.06
C SER A 156 -1.66 -11.12 6.00
N ARG A 157 -1.27 -11.67 7.16
CA ARG A 157 -0.65 -13.00 7.27
C ARG A 157 -1.52 -14.10 6.65
N SER A 158 -2.84 -14.03 6.84
CA SER A 158 -3.78 -15.02 6.31
C SER A 158 -3.90 -15.00 4.79
N LEU A 159 -3.59 -13.87 4.14
CA LEU A 159 -3.63 -13.72 2.69
C LEU A 159 -2.26 -13.94 2.06
N TYR A 160 -1.20 -13.37 2.64
CA TYR A 160 0.16 -13.42 2.09
C TYR A 160 1.21 -13.48 3.20
N ALA A 161 1.57 -14.69 3.60
CA ALA A 161 2.48 -14.93 4.72
C ALA A 161 3.87 -14.28 4.54
N ALA A 162 4.36 -14.23 3.30
CA ALA A 162 5.67 -13.65 2.97
C ALA A 162 5.71 -12.11 2.98
N GLY A 163 4.59 -11.43 3.21
CA GLY A 163 4.49 -9.99 3.03
C GLY A 163 5.14 -9.16 4.14
N ALA A 164 4.97 -9.58 5.38
CA ALA A 164 5.42 -8.83 6.56
C ALA A 164 6.93 -8.53 6.55
N LYS A 165 7.77 -9.46 6.09
CA LYS A 165 9.23 -9.29 5.98
C LYS A 165 9.67 -8.14 5.06
N HIS A 166 8.79 -7.69 4.16
CA HIS A 166 9.07 -6.59 3.26
C HIS A 166 8.73 -5.22 3.85
N LEU A 167 8.01 -5.15 4.99
CA LEU A 167 7.56 -3.89 5.54
C LEU A 167 8.72 -2.97 5.94
N ALA A 168 9.60 -3.43 6.81
CA ALA A 168 10.70 -2.60 7.32
C ALA A 168 11.65 -2.13 6.19
N PRO A 169 12.14 -2.99 5.28
CA PRO A 169 12.93 -2.53 4.14
C PRO A 169 12.20 -1.49 3.28
N LEU A 170 10.89 -1.67 3.03
CA LEU A 170 10.12 -0.70 2.23
C LEU A 170 9.90 0.62 2.98
N LEU A 171 9.71 0.60 4.31
CA LEU A 171 9.63 1.81 5.12
C LEU A 171 10.94 2.61 5.02
N HIS A 172 12.09 1.95 5.11
CA HIS A 172 13.39 2.59 4.92
C HIS A 172 13.54 3.22 3.53
N LEU A 173 13.19 2.50 2.47
CA LEU A 173 13.28 3.00 1.10
C LEU A 173 12.26 4.11 0.77
N CYS A 174 11.11 4.12 1.44
CA CYS A 174 10.08 5.14 1.24
C CYS A 174 10.33 6.42 2.05
N LEU A 175 11.13 6.38 3.09
CA LEU A 175 11.37 7.52 3.98
C LEU A 175 11.83 8.80 3.25
N PRO A 176 12.72 8.75 2.24
CA PRO A 176 13.07 9.91 1.41
C PRO A 176 11.90 10.48 0.59
N GLY A 177 10.77 9.79 0.57
CA GLY A 177 9.52 10.26 -0.05
C GLY A 177 8.84 11.38 0.73
N ILE A 178 9.19 11.58 2.00
CA ILE A 178 8.81 12.77 2.78
C ILE A 178 9.70 13.93 2.33
N ASP A 179 9.18 14.69 1.38
CA ASP A 179 9.90 15.76 0.69
C ASP A 179 8.99 16.99 0.56
N MET A 180 9.47 18.13 1.04
CA MET A 180 8.76 19.40 0.99
C MET A 180 8.46 19.87 -0.45
N ASN A 181 9.31 19.49 -1.41
CA ASN A 181 9.19 19.92 -2.80
C ASN A 181 8.20 19.05 -3.61
N ASP A 182 7.80 17.90 -3.08
CA ASP A 182 6.87 16.97 -3.76
C ASP A 182 5.75 16.54 -2.82
N SER A 183 4.69 17.34 -2.79
CA SER A 183 3.51 17.11 -1.95
C SER A 183 2.80 15.77 -2.26
N MET A 184 2.74 15.38 -3.53
CA MET A 184 2.08 14.13 -3.93
C MET A 184 2.85 12.89 -3.47
N LYS A 185 4.18 12.93 -3.56
CA LYS A 185 5.06 11.87 -3.07
C LYS A 185 4.99 11.78 -1.55
N THR A 186 5.02 12.92 -0.85
CA THR A 186 4.84 13.00 0.60
C THR A 186 3.50 12.38 1.02
N MET A 187 2.40 12.75 0.39
CA MET A 187 1.08 12.17 0.67
C MET A 187 1.06 10.65 0.46
N SER A 188 1.64 10.16 -0.63
CA SER A 188 1.70 8.71 -0.92
C SER A 188 2.52 7.97 0.13
N THR A 189 3.65 8.56 0.57
CA THR A 189 4.49 8.00 1.63
C THR A 189 3.75 7.97 2.96
N CYS A 190 3.08 9.05 3.32
CA CYS A 190 2.24 9.11 4.53
C CYS A 190 1.12 8.07 4.48
N MET A 191 0.43 7.91 3.36
CA MET A 191 -0.60 6.89 3.21
C MET A 191 -0.05 5.46 3.37
N PHE A 192 1.17 5.19 2.89
CA PHE A 192 1.81 3.89 3.08
C PHE A 192 2.13 3.64 4.56
N ILE A 193 2.77 4.61 5.23
CA ILE A 193 3.09 4.53 6.67
C ILE A 193 1.80 4.39 7.49
N LEU A 194 0.79 5.20 7.24
CA LEU A 194 -0.52 5.14 7.89
C LEU A 194 -1.16 3.73 7.76
N SER A 195 -1.18 3.20 6.54
CA SER A 195 -1.74 1.86 6.28
C SER A 195 -0.94 0.75 6.99
N ALA A 196 0.37 0.90 7.09
CA ALA A 196 1.23 -0.02 7.83
C ALA A 196 0.96 0.06 9.34
N SER A 197 0.91 1.27 9.90
CA SER A 197 0.67 1.52 11.33
C SER A 197 -0.69 1.01 11.82
N ILE A 198 -1.72 1.06 10.96
CA ILE A 198 -3.03 0.48 11.28
C ILE A 198 -2.99 -1.06 11.27
N SER A 199 -2.13 -1.63 10.44
CA SER A 199 -2.09 -3.09 10.21
C SER A 199 -1.18 -3.82 11.18
N LEU A 200 -0.08 -3.20 11.62
CA LEU A 200 0.98 -3.81 12.42
C LEU A 200 1.50 -2.86 13.49
N VAL A 201 2.02 -3.42 14.58
CA VAL A 201 2.82 -2.68 15.55
C VAL A 201 4.22 -2.44 14.99
N ILE A 202 4.69 -1.20 15.03
CA ILE A 202 6.00 -0.80 14.50
C ILE A 202 7.00 -0.75 15.67
N SER A 203 7.75 -1.82 15.84
CA SER A 203 8.80 -1.93 16.87
C SER A 203 9.89 -2.89 16.42
N ASP A 204 11.07 -2.77 17.04
CA ASP A 204 12.14 -3.76 16.88
C ASP A 204 11.79 -5.03 17.65
N ALA A 205 11.50 -6.10 16.93
CA ALA A 205 11.23 -7.43 17.48
C ALA A 205 12.35 -8.44 17.17
N SER A 206 13.49 -7.98 16.61
CA SER A 206 14.56 -8.85 16.14
C SER A 206 15.27 -9.59 17.28
N MET A 207 15.32 -9.00 18.46
CA MET A 207 16.02 -9.55 19.64
C MET A 207 15.14 -10.41 20.55
N ASN A 208 13.81 -10.35 20.40
CA ASN A 208 12.89 -11.10 21.25
C ASN A 208 12.62 -12.47 20.65
N THR A 209 13.44 -13.46 21.04
CA THR A 209 13.27 -14.85 20.59
C THR A 209 12.32 -15.65 21.50
N ASP A 210 12.04 -15.20 22.72
CA ASP A 210 11.38 -15.98 23.75
C ASP A 210 9.97 -15.53 24.16
N ASP A 211 9.55 -14.30 23.85
CA ASP A 211 8.23 -13.80 24.22
C ASP A 211 7.23 -13.86 23.06
N TYR A 212 6.56 -14.98 22.99
CA TYR A 212 5.46 -15.26 22.05
C TYR A 212 4.15 -14.54 22.36
N ASP A 213 4.07 -13.92 23.55
CA ASP A 213 2.79 -13.52 24.14
C ASP A 213 2.46 -12.02 23.99
N ASP A 214 3.35 -11.24 23.40
CA ASP A 214 3.16 -9.80 23.31
C ASP A 214 2.96 -9.31 21.87
N GLY A 215 1.94 -9.76 21.21
CA GLY A 215 1.27 -9.20 20.01
C GLY A 215 1.99 -8.18 19.10
N THR A 216 3.32 -8.09 19.13
CA THR A 216 4.13 -6.95 18.74
C THR A 216 4.36 -6.76 17.26
N LEU A 217 4.07 -7.71 16.39
CA LEU A 217 4.23 -7.54 14.95
C LEU A 217 2.98 -7.84 14.15
N ILE A 218 2.09 -8.65 14.69
CA ILE A 218 0.91 -9.10 13.95
C ILE A 218 -0.24 -9.15 14.95
N ARG A 219 -1.26 -8.34 14.79
CA ARG A 219 -2.55 -8.58 15.43
C ARG A 219 -3.06 -9.89 14.85
N VAL A 220 -2.80 -10.97 15.57
CA VAL A 220 -3.25 -12.32 15.19
C VAL A 220 -4.62 -12.53 15.80
N ASP A 221 -5.63 -12.63 14.94
CA ASP A 221 -6.96 -13.11 15.33
C ASP A 221 -7.02 -14.65 15.41
N ASP A 222 -5.88 -15.35 15.53
CA ASP A 222 -5.86 -16.80 15.46
C ASP A 222 -5.02 -17.44 16.57
N GLU A 223 -5.72 -18.06 17.54
CA GLU A 223 -5.18 -18.70 18.74
C GLU A 223 -4.40 -20.03 18.49
N SER A 224 -4.08 -20.39 17.25
CA SER A 224 -3.68 -21.77 16.92
C SER A 224 -2.23 -22.01 16.50
N MET A 225 -1.27 -21.08 16.70
CA MET A 225 0.10 -21.31 16.20
C MET A 225 1.17 -21.41 17.28
N SER A 226 1.56 -22.63 17.60
CA SER A 226 2.61 -22.98 18.56
C SER A 226 4.05 -22.96 18.03
N THR A 227 4.31 -22.60 16.76
CA THR A 227 5.67 -22.51 16.18
C THR A 227 5.75 -21.39 15.14
N LEU A 228 6.83 -20.56 15.22
CA LEU A 228 7.13 -19.54 14.22
C LEU A 228 7.39 -20.18 12.87
N SER A 229 6.69 -19.69 11.85
CA SER A 229 7.04 -20.06 10.47
C SER A 229 8.36 -19.39 10.06
N ALA A 230 9.02 -19.92 9.00
CA ALA A 230 10.21 -19.28 8.43
C ALA A 230 9.95 -17.84 7.97
N GLU A 231 8.74 -17.55 7.53
CA GLU A 231 8.34 -16.20 7.09
C GLU A 231 8.17 -15.25 8.28
N ASP A 232 7.62 -15.71 9.41
CA ASP A 232 7.50 -14.92 10.63
C ASP A 232 8.88 -14.59 11.22
N TYR A 233 9.79 -15.55 11.21
CA TYR A 233 11.16 -15.34 11.62
C TYR A 233 11.87 -14.31 10.74
N ALA A 234 11.73 -14.41 9.42
CA ALA A 234 12.27 -13.43 8.49
C ALA A 234 11.66 -12.03 8.68
N ALA A 235 10.34 -11.96 8.96
CA ALA A 235 9.68 -10.71 9.27
C ALA A 235 10.25 -10.06 10.54
N ARG A 236 10.46 -10.82 11.62
CA ARG A 236 11.08 -10.32 12.85
C ARG A 236 12.49 -9.81 12.62
N LEU A 237 13.34 -10.58 11.95
CA LEU A 237 14.72 -10.15 11.64
C LEU A 237 14.74 -8.84 10.84
N SER A 238 13.77 -8.60 9.96
CA SER A 238 13.70 -7.39 9.15
C SER A 238 13.42 -6.13 9.98
N THR A 239 12.97 -6.25 11.23
CA THR A 239 12.59 -5.11 12.10
C THR A 239 13.76 -4.51 12.88
N ALA A 240 14.98 -5.04 12.77
CA ALA A 240 16.12 -4.70 13.61
C ALA A 240 16.40 -3.19 13.76
N ASP A 241 16.13 -2.40 12.73
CA ASP A 241 16.42 -0.96 12.73
C ASP A 241 15.14 -0.09 12.80
N LEU A 242 13.97 -0.66 13.09
CA LEU A 242 12.71 0.09 13.08
C LEU A 242 12.64 1.19 14.13
N ASP A 243 13.30 1.02 15.27
CA ASP A 243 13.36 2.03 16.32
C ASP A 243 14.19 3.26 15.87
N ALA A 244 15.32 3.03 15.20
CA ALA A 244 16.11 4.09 14.60
C ALA A 244 15.35 4.78 13.46
N TRP A 245 14.64 4.00 12.64
CA TRP A 245 13.79 4.48 11.57
C TRP A 245 12.66 5.38 12.12
N SER A 246 12.01 4.97 13.21
CA SER A 246 10.94 5.73 13.87
C SER A 246 11.41 7.13 14.29
N THR A 247 12.59 7.19 14.88
CA THR A 247 13.24 8.42 15.26
C THR A 247 13.53 9.34 14.06
N GLU A 248 14.04 8.77 12.96
CA GLU A 248 14.33 9.53 11.74
C GLU A 248 13.06 9.98 11.02
N PHE A 249 11.98 9.18 11.04
CA PHE A 249 10.68 9.59 10.52
C PHE A 249 10.16 10.83 11.24
N ILE A 250 10.13 10.85 12.57
CA ILE A 250 9.69 12.00 13.35
C ILE A 250 10.57 13.23 13.08
N ARG A 251 11.91 13.09 13.00
CA ARG A 251 12.80 14.19 12.65
C ARG A 251 12.46 14.82 11.29
N ARG A 252 12.19 14.01 10.27
CA ARG A 252 11.82 14.50 8.94
C ARG A 252 10.48 15.21 8.94
N VAL A 253 9.50 14.69 9.67
CA VAL A 253 8.20 15.34 9.83
C VAL A 253 8.37 16.71 10.51
N LEU A 254 9.14 16.80 11.60
CA LEU A 254 9.41 18.05 12.30
C LEU A 254 10.16 19.05 11.42
N ALA A 255 11.14 18.59 10.64
CA ALA A 255 11.87 19.43 9.69
C ALA A 255 10.93 19.97 8.58
N LEU A 256 9.99 19.16 8.09
CA LEU A 256 9.00 19.60 7.12
C LEU A 256 8.07 20.66 7.72
N PHE A 257 7.64 20.49 8.96
CA PHE A 257 6.83 21.50 9.65
C PHE A 257 7.55 22.82 9.88
N ALA A 258 8.84 22.76 10.22
CA ALA A 258 9.66 23.97 10.38
C ALA A 258 9.83 24.75 9.07
N ALA A 259 9.73 24.07 7.94
CA ALA A 259 9.92 24.66 6.62
C ALA A 259 8.62 25.14 5.96
N LEU A 260 7.45 24.85 6.55
CA LEU A 260 6.17 25.36 6.04
C LEU A 260 6.10 26.88 6.17
N PRO A 261 5.56 27.60 5.16
CA PRO A 261 5.46 29.06 5.21
C PRO A 261 4.53 29.50 6.34
N GLU A 262 4.86 30.61 6.99
CA GLU A 262 4.01 31.22 8.02
C GLU A 262 2.68 31.72 7.41
N GLU A 263 1.57 31.49 8.10
CA GLU A 263 0.26 32.00 7.71
C GLU A 263 0.32 33.53 7.53
N GLY A 264 0.02 34.01 6.31
CA GLY A 264 -0.18 35.44 6.07
C GLY A 264 0.52 36.05 4.86
N LYS A 265 1.37 35.32 4.13
CA LYS A 265 2.03 35.86 2.91
C LYS A 265 1.63 35.08 1.65
N GLY A 266 0.36 34.81 1.54
CA GLY A 266 -0.17 33.81 0.70
C GLY A 266 -0.46 34.11 -0.76
N GLY A 267 -0.29 33.10 -1.57
CA GLY A 267 -0.97 32.94 -2.85
C GLY A 267 -1.98 31.80 -2.76
N LYS A 268 -3.19 32.03 -3.18
CA LYS A 268 -4.38 31.18 -3.01
C LYS A 268 -4.35 29.76 -3.60
N ILE A 269 -3.28 29.33 -4.29
CA ILE A 269 -3.21 28.06 -5.01
C ILE A 269 -2.33 27.02 -4.26
N GLY A 270 -1.33 27.47 -3.49
CA GLY A 270 -0.47 26.58 -2.68
C GLY A 270 -1.14 26.13 -1.38
N GLU A 271 -1.89 27.00 -0.73
CA GLU A 271 -2.46 26.80 0.62
C GLU A 271 -3.30 25.51 0.78
N LYS A 272 -4.12 25.14 -0.21
CA LYS A 272 -4.98 23.94 -0.11
C LYS A 272 -4.20 22.63 -0.16
N ASN A 273 -3.14 22.56 -0.96
CA ASN A 273 -2.31 21.36 -1.06
C ASN A 273 -1.42 21.23 0.18
N GLU A 274 -0.90 22.32 0.71
CA GLU A 274 -0.10 22.35 1.93
C GLU A 274 -0.93 21.92 3.14
N GLU A 275 -2.16 22.42 3.26
CA GLU A 275 -3.10 22.01 4.30
C GLU A 275 -3.46 20.52 4.21
N ALA A 276 -3.66 19.99 2.99
CA ALA A 276 -3.95 18.59 2.79
C ALA A 276 -2.76 17.69 3.18
N VAL A 277 -1.53 18.09 2.84
CA VAL A 277 -0.30 17.41 3.26
C VAL A 277 -0.14 17.44 4.78
N LEU A 278 -0.38 18.61 5.39
CA LEU A 278 -0.30 18.78 6.84
C LEU A 278 -1.29 17.86 7.58
N ASN A 279 -2.54 17.85 7.15
CA ASN A 279 -3.58 17.00 7.75
C ASN A 279 -3.24 15.51 7.59
N MET A 280 -2.69 15.12 6.45
CA MET A 280 -2.23 13.74 6.21
C MET A 280 -1.05 13.38 7.12
N LEU A 281 -0.07 14.28 7.29
CA LEU A 281 1.06 14.08 8.20
C LEU A 281 0.61 13.92 9.65
N ILE A 282 -0.31 14.77 10.12
CA ILE A 282 -0.87 14.69 11.47
C ILE A 282 -1.56 13.33 11.68
N ALA A 283 -2.46 12.95 10.77
CA ALA A 283 -3.15 11.66 10.86
C ALA A 283 -2.19 10.46 10.79
N THR A 284 -1.11 10.59 10.01
CA THR A 284 -0.08 9.53 9.92
C THR A 284 0.71 9.45 11.22
N CYS A 285 1.10 10.58 11.81
CA CYS A 285 1.82 10.60 13.08
C CYS A 285 0.97 10.06 14.23
N ASP A 286 -0.31 10.39 14.29
CA ASP A 286 -1.25 9.87 15.28
C ASP A 286 -1.34 8.34 15.22
N ALA A 287 -1.64 7.78 14.06
CA ALA A 287 -1.69 6.33 13.88
C ALA A 287 -0.32 5.65 14.12
N PHE A 288 0.76 6.31 13.70
CA PHE A 288 2.11 5.82 13.90
C PHE A 288 2.49 5.77 15.38
N CYS A 289 2.28 6.86 16.12
CA CYS A 289 2.56 6.91 17.57
C CYS A 289 1.73 5.86 18.34
N SER A 290 0.48 5.63 17.90
CA SER A 290 -0.38 4.60 18.48
C SER A 290 0.07 3.16 18.17
N SER A 291 0.94 2.98 17.16
CA SER A 291 1.48 1.67 16.75
C SER A 291 2.87 1.38 17.30
N LEU A 292 3.50 2.33 18.00
CA LEU A 292 4.86 2.17 18.57
C LEU A 292 4.85 1.35 19.85
N GLY A 293 5.94 0.63 20.08
CA GLY A 293 6.27 0.11 21.41
C GLY A 293 6.65 1.25 22.38
N GLU A 294 6.52 1.01 23.68
CA GLU A 294 6.71 2.02 24.74
C GLU A 294 8.05 2.77 24.63
N GLU A 295 9.15 2.05 24.49
CA GLU A 295 10.48 2.68 24.41
C GLU A 295 10.67 3.55 23.15
N ALA A 296 10.19 3.08 22.00
CA ALA A 296 10.24 3.83 20.76
C ALA A 296 9.35 5.07 20.83
N PHE A 297 8.16 4.95 21.44
CA PHE A 297 7.28 6.07 21.70
C PHE A 297 7.93 7.14 22.57
N LEU A 298 8.53 6.76 23.70
CA LEU A 298 9.20 7.70 24.60
C LEU A 298 10.35 8.44 23.89
N ARG A 299 11.16 7.74 23.09
CA ARG A 299 12.22 8.39 22.29
C ARG A 299 11.66 9.41 21.28
N CYS A 300 10.58 9.06 20.59
CA CYS A 300 9.91 9.95 19.65
C CYS A 300 9.30 11.17 20.38
N PHE A 301 8.70 10.94 21.54
CA PHE A 301 8.11 11.99 22.36
C PHE A 301 9.16 12.98 22.88
N ASP A 302 10.32 12.50 23.34
CA ASP A 302 11.43 13.37 23.74
C ASP A 302 11.91 14.26 22.60
N LEU A 303 12.00 13.74 21.38
CA LEU A 303 12.34 14.55 20.21
C LEU A 303 11.31 15.66 19.93
N VAL A 304 10.04 15.35 20.06
CA VAL A 304 8.95 16.33 19.90
C VAL A 304 9.04 17.40 20.97
N LEU A 305 9.29 17.01 22.23
CA LEU A 305 9.48 17.97 23.34
C LEU A 305 10.71 18.88 23.14
N ASP A 306 11.82 18.34 22.69
CA ASP A 306 13.02 19.11 22.41
C ASP A 306 12.79 20.10 21.24
N TYR A 307 12.05 19.67 20.22
CA TYR A 307 11.65 20.55 19.13
C TYR A 307 10.80 21.71 19.64
N VAL A 308 9.80 21.47 20.48
CA VAL A 308 8.95 22.54 21.08
C VAL A 308 9.77 23.52 21.89
N ARG A 309 10.74 23.03 22.67
CA ARG A 309 11.62 23.86 23.51
C ARG A 309 12.56 24.74 22.71
N THR A 310 12.97 24.30 21.53
CA THR A 310 13.99 24.96 20.71
C THR A 310 13.40 25.78 19.58
N THR A 311 12.19 25.46 19.12
CA THR A 311 11.59 26.15 17.98
C THR A 311 10.97 27.50 18.39
N THR A 312 11.19 28.52 17.56
CA THR A 312 10.53 29.82 17.67
C THR A 312 9.43 29.99 16.60
N ALA A 313 9.25 29.02 15.71
CA ALA A 313 8.29 29.09 14.63
C ALA A 313 6.87 28.83 15.15
N ALA A 314 5.96 29.78 14.93
CA ALA A 314 4.56 29.66 15.36
C ALA A 314 3.85 28.44 14.78
N ASN A 315 4.14 28.09 13.51
CA ASN A 315 3.61 26.91 12.85
C ASN A 315 4.10 25.61 13.49
N GLY A 316 5.35 25.55 13.92
CA GLY A 316 5.90 24.38 14.62
C GLY A 316 5.15 24.11 15.93
N VAL A 317 4.86 25.14 16.72
CA VAL A 317 4.11 25.01 17.98
C VAL A 317 2.66 24.58 17.74
N LYS A 318 1.99 25.14 16.72
CA LYS A 318 0.62 24.81 16.37
C LYS A 318 0.47 23.33 15.95
N VAL A 319 1.40 22.85 15.11
CA VAL A 319 1.36 21.48 14.61
C VAL A 319 1.70 20.48 15.71
N VAL A 320 2.70 20.77 16.53
CA VAL A 320 3.01 19.92 17.67
C VAL A 320 1.84 19.91 18.68
N GLY A 321 1.14 21.02 18.86
CA GLY A 321 -0.11 21.06 19.63
C GLY A 321 -1.16 20.09 19.07
N SER A 322 -1.25 19.95 17.75
CA SER A 322 -2.15 18.97 17.10
C SER A 322 -1.68 17.53 17.28
N LEU A 323 -0.36 17.29 17.35
CA LEU A 323 0.21 15.95 17.60
C LEU A 323 0.06 15.50 19.07
N ILE A 324 0.10 16.43 20.03
CA ILE A 324 -0.04 16.11 21.47
C ILE A 324 -1.52 16.07 21.88
N GLY A 325 -2.40 16.73 21.15
CA GLY A 325 -3.84 16.78 21.43
C GLY A 325 -4.65 15.61 20.85
N CYS A 326 -3.98 14.72 20.12
CA CYS A 326 -4.51 13.43 19.70
C CYS A 326 -4.08 12.36 20.69
#